data_dce53cebb0707db05d783686b9bf56c3
#
_entry.id   dce53cebb0707db05d783686b9bf56c3
#
_cell.length_a   1.000
_cell.length_b   1.000
_cell.length_c   1.000
_cell.angle_alpha   90.00
_cell.angle_beta   90.00
_cell.angle_gamma   90.00
#
_symmetry.space_group_name_H-M   'P 1'
#
loop_
_entity.id
_entity.type
_entity.pdbx_description
1 polymer ?
#
loop_
_entity_poly.entity_id
_entity_poly.type
_entity_poly.pdbx_seq_one_letter_code
_entity_poly.pdbx_strand_id
1 'polypeptide(L)'
;MAMLPLGAKADVDPNFYIYLCFGQSNMEGNATPEAQDKKDVDPRFQTLACVDFKNPQRTMGEWYTAYPPIVRDGTGLGVADYFGRTMVKNLPDDVRVGVIDVAIGGTKLEGFMQDKVGDYIASMNPKTEDWLIGYFAAYGNDPYQRLVDMAKIGQQSGVIKGVLLHQGCSNCGDPKWPDMVKQIYDNLLADLNLKAEDVPLFAGELEYANMGGGCSSHNVQV
;
A
#
# COMPACT_ATOMS: atom_id res chain seq x y z
N MET A 1 -0.19 47.49 6.56
CA MET A 1 0.13 46.09 6.90
C MET A 1 -0.97 45.23 6.28
N ALA A 2 -0.74 44.72 5.08
CA ALA A 2 -1.72 43.93 4.37
C ALA A 2 -1.64 42.48 4.90
N MET A 3 -2.73 41.99 5.50
CA MET A 3 -2.88 40.58 5.84
C MET A 3 -2.98 39.79 4.52
N LEU A 4 -2.02 38.90 4.28
CA LEU A 4 -2.14 37.88 3.25
C LEU A 4 -3.32 36.96 3.63
N PRO A 5 -4.21 36.60 2.69
CA PRO A 5 -5.27 35.67 2.99
C PRO A 5 -4.65 34.33 3.37
N LEU A 6 -5.09 33.73 4.49
CA LEU A 6 -4.85 32.32 4.79
C LEU A 6 -5.30 31.52 3.55
N GLY A 7 -4.39 30.74 2.98
CA GLY A 7 -4.66 29.93 1.81
C GLY A 7 -5.93 29.08 2.02
N ALA A 8 -6.89 29.25 1.12
CA ALA A 8 -8.07 28.40 1.07
C ALA A 8 -7.58 26.93 0.99
N LYS A 9 -8.01 26.10 1.94
CA LYS A 9 -7.78 24.65 1.87
C LYS A 9 -8.44 24.21 0.55
N ALA A 10 -7.68 23.59 -0.35
CA ALA A 10 -8.27 23.07 -1.58
C ALA A 10 -9.40 22.11 -1.20
N ASP A 11 -10.55 22.25 -1.80
CA ASP A 11 -11.68 21.34 -1.56
C ASP A 11 -11.24 19.92 -1.97
N VAL A 12 -11.61 18.92 -1.15
CA VAL A 12 -11.36 17.51 -1.43
C VAL A 12 -12.09 17.13 -2.71
N ASP A 13 -11.38 16.58 -3.70
CA ASP A 13 -11.97 16.14 -4.96
C ASP A 13 -12.76 14.83 -4.76
N PRO A 14 -14.10 14.85 -4.85
CA PRO A 14 -14.92 13.65 -4.65
C PRO A 14 -14.74 12.61 -5.76
N ASN A 15 -14.16 13.00 -6.90
CA ASN A 15 -13.86 12.13 -8.03
C ASN A 15 -12.40 11.62 -8.02
N PHE A 16 -11.63 11.89 -6.98
CA PHE A 16 -10.34 11.27 -6.77
C PHE A 16 -10.47 10.08 -5.79
N TYR A 17 -10.59 8.88 -6.33
CA TYR A 17 -10.76 7.63 -5.58
C TYR A 17 -9.41 7.08 -5.13
N ILE A 18 -9.19 7.00 -3.82
CA ILE A 18 -7.92 6.58 -3.23
C ILE A 18 -8.09 5.18 -2.64
N TYR A 19 -7.12 4.31 -2.91
CA TYR A 19 -7.03 2.96 -2.36
C TYR A 19 -5.76 2.82 -1.52
N LEU A 20 -5.93 2.36 -0.28
CA LEU A 20 -4.82 2.03 0.60
C LEU A 20 -4.35 0.63 0.27
N CYS A 21 -3.05 0.44 0.08
CA CYS A 21 -2.46 -0.84 -0.25
C CYS A 21 -1.44 -1.21 0.83
N PHE A 22 -1.50 -2.44 1.32
CA PHE A 22 -0.48 -2.94 2.23
C PHE A 22 -0.27 -4.44 2.06
N GLY A 23 0.90 -4.92 2.46
CA GLY A 23 1.20 -6.34 2.32
C GLY A 23 2.69 -6.65 2.27
N GLN A 24 3.02 -7.75 1.58
CA GLN A 24 4.40 -8.19 1.42
C GLN A 24 4.86 -8.13 -0.05
N SER A 25 5.78 -8.97 -0.44
CA SER A 25 6.49 -8.94 -1.72
C SER A 25 5.63 -8.77 -2.98
N ASN A 26 4.47 -9.42 -3.07
CA ASN A 26 3.60 -9.30 -4.24
C ASN A 26 2.85 -7.95 -4.27
N MET A 27 2.55 -7.36 -3.11
CA MET A 27 2.05 -5.98 -3.05
C MET A 27 3.19 -5.00 -3.33
N GLU A 28 4.36 -5.20 -2.70
CA GLU A 28 5.54 -4.37 -2.87
C GLU A 28 6.01 -4.26 -4.33
N GLY A 29 5.87 -5.35 -5.10
CA GLY A 29 6.26 -5.42 -6.49
C GLY A 29 7.55 -6.21 -6.71
N ASN A 30 7.40 -7.52 -6.95
CA ASN A 30 8.50 -8.43 -7.24
C ASN A 30 8.66 -8.76 -8.74
N ALA A 31 7.64 -8.48 -9.55
CA ALA A 31 7.75 -8.72 -10.98
C ALA A 31 8.65 -7.67 -11.64
N THR A 32 9.45 -8.09 -12.61
CA THR A 32 10.30 -7.18 -13.38
C THR A 32 9.43 -6.31 -14.30
N PRO A 33 9.46 -4.99 -14.16
CA PRO A 33 8.69 -4.12 -15.04
C PRO A 33 9.21 -4.19 -16.47
N GLU A 34 8.31 -4.32 -17.42
CA GLU A 34 8.60 -4.25 -18.85
C GLU A 34 8.47 -2.80 -19.39
N ALA A 35 8.88 -2.59 -20.63
CA ALA A 35 8.83 -1.25 -21.24
C ALA A 35 7.40 -0.68 -21.32
N GLN A 36 6.41 -1.55 -21.50
CA GLN A 36 4.98 -1.19 -21.55
C GLN A 36 4.46 -0.70 -20.20
N ASP A 37 5.03 -1.19 -19.07
CA ASP A 37 4.59 -0.81 -17.73
C ASP A 37 4.99 0.62 -17.36
N LYS A 38 5.93 1.21 -18.11
CA LYS A 38 6.47 2.55 -17.89
C LYS A 38 6.00 3.59 -18.92
N LYS A 39 5.23 3.14 -19.93
CA LYS A 39 4.77 4.00 -21.04
C LYS A 39 3.27 4.17 -20.99
N ASP A 40 2.81 5.31 -21.52
CA ASP A 40 1.40 5.61 -21.79
C ASP A 40 0.50 5.37 -20.56
N VAL A 41 1.04 5.62 -19.36
CA VAL A 41 0.26 5.54 -18.12
C VAL A 41 -0.72 6.71 -18.11
N ASP A 42 -2.00 6.40 -17.95
CA ASP A 42 -3.05 7.41 -17.84
C ASP A 42 -2.73 8.35 -16.65
N PRO A 43 -2.63 9.68 -16.86
CA PRO A 43 -2.30 10.63 -15.81
C PRO A 43 -3.35 10.68 -14.68
N ARG A 44 -4.55 10.14 -14.92
CA ARG A 44 -5.57 9.97 -13.88
C ARG A 44 -5.21 8.88 -12.86
N PHE A 45 -4.30 7.95 -13.21
CA PHE A 45 -3.76 6.98 -12.28
C PHE A 45 -2.53 7.53 -11.58
N GLN A 46 -2.63 7.71 -10.26
CA GLN A 46 -1.62 8.36 -9.43
C GLN A 46 -1.19 7.48 -8.25
N THR A 47 0.02 7.71 -7.77
CA THR A 47 0.54 7.13 -6.52
C THR A 47 1.02 8.25 -5.61
N LEU A 48 0.72 8.14 -4.31
CA LEU A 48 1.34 8.96 -3.28
C LEU A 48 2.65 8.29 -2.86
N ALA A 49 3.78 8.98 -2.97
CA ALA A 49 5.04 8.44 -2.52
C ALA A 49 5.05 8.28 -0.99
N CYS A 50 5.21 7.07 -0.49
CA CYS A 50 5.23 6.76 0.94
C CYS A 50 6.64 6.86 1.56
N VAL A 51 7.66 6.98 0.72
CA VAL A 51 9.06 7.24 1.06
C VAL A 51 9.68 8.11 -0.04
N ASP A 52 10.87 8.67 0.20
CA ASP A 52 11.63 9.33 -0.85
C ASP A 52 12.22 8.31 -1.83
N PHE A 53 12.11 8.59 -3.13
CA PHE A 53 12.68 7.78 -4.20
C PHE A 53 13.80 8.54 -4.89
N LYS A 54 14.83 7.84 -5.32
CA LYS A 54 15.90 8.38 -6.16
C LYS A 54 15.66 8.12 -7.64
N ASN A 55 15.08 6.97 -7.95
CA ASN A 55 14.81 6.57 -9.34
C ASN A 55 13.50 5.75 -9.44
N PRO A 56 12.41 6.34 -9.98
CA PRO A 56 12.28 7.76 -10.39
C PRO A 56 12.36 8.70 -9.19
N GLN A 57 12.71 9.97 -9.43
CA GLN A 57 12.73 10.95 -8.35
C GLN A 57 11.31 11.21 -7.85
N ARG A 58 11.05 10.89 -6.57
CA ARG A 58 9.79 11.16 -5.88
C ARG A 58 10.05 11.60 -4.45
N THR A 59 9.28 12.55 -3.99
CA THR A 59 9.33 13.05 -2.62
C THR A 59 8.17 12.48 -1.82
N MET A 60 8.44 12.00 -0.62
CA MET A 60 7.41 11.47 0.27
C MET A 60 6.29 12.50 0.50
N GLY A 61 5.05 12.04 0.42
CA GLY A 61 3.85 12.87 0.59
C GLY A 61 3.38 13.59 -0.68
N GLU A 62 4.06 13.41 -1.82
CA GLU A 62 3.68 14.02 -3.10
C GLU A 62 3.04 12.99 -4.04
N TRP A 63 2.07 13.47 -4.83
CA TRP A 63 1.39 12.65 -5.86
C TRP A 63 2.14 12.65 -7.19
N TYR A 64 2.22 11.48 -7.82
CA TYR A 64 2.86 11.27 -9.12
C TYR A 64 2.02 10.37 -10.01
N THR A 65 2.12 10.50 -11.33
CA THR A 65 1.60 9.48 -12.24
C THR A 65 2.20 8.12 -11.86
N ALA A 66 1.34 7.12 -11.68
CA ALA A 66 1.74 5.82 -11.17
C ALA A 66 2.36 4.96 -12.27
N TYR A 67 3.66 4.71 -12.19
CA TYR A 67 4.38 3.69 -12.96
C TYR A 67 5.44 3.06 -12.06
N PRO A 68 5.79 1.77 -12.29
CA PRO A 68 6.70 1.05 -11.40
C PRO A 68 8.14 1.62 -11.41
N PRO A 69 8.82 1.60 -10.26
CA PRO A 69 8.35 1.16 -8.96
C PRO A 69 7.40 2.18 -8.31
N ILE A 70 6.35 1.73 -7.62
CA ILE A 70 5.41 2.63 -6.94
C ILE A 70 5.54 2.61 -5.41
N VAL A 71 6.26 1.66 -4.84
CA VAL A 71 6.37 1.44 -3.38
C VAL A 71 7.64 2.07 -2.80
N ARG A 72 8.81 1.73 -3.33
CA ARG A 72 10.13 2.29 -2.97
C ARG A 72 11.18 1.95 -4.03
N ASP A 73 12.35 2.58 -3.93
CA ASP A 73 13.48 2.24 -4.81
C ASP A 73 13.82 0.75 -4.77
N GLY A 74 14.13 0.19 -5.94
CA GLY A 74 14.53 -1.20 -6.11
C GLY A 74 13.40 -2.22 -6.10
N THR A 75 12.14 -1.78 -5.92
CA THR A 75 10.97 -2.65 -6.13
C THR A 75 10.59 -2.71 -7.61
N GLY A 76 9.70 -3.63 -7.95
CA GLY A 76 9.26 -3.87 -9.32
C GLY A 76 7.78 -3.54 -9.54
N LEU A 77 7.13 -4.41 -10.31
CA LEU A 77 5.70 -4.33 -10.62
C LEU A 77 4.91 -5.12 -9.58
N GLY A 78 4.00 -4.47 -8.89
CA GLY A 78 3.07 -5.04 -7.92
C GLY A 78 1.62 -5.03 -8.42
N VAL A 79 0.73 -5.66 -7.65
CA VAL A 79 -0.69 -5.80 -8.03
C VAL A 79 -1.43 -4.46 -8.07
N ALA A 80 -1.01 -3.48 -7.27
CA ALA A 80 -1.63 -2.16 -7.21
C ALA A 80 -1.50 -1.38 -8.53
N ASP A 81 -0.45 -1.62 -9.33
CA ASP A 81 -0.25 -0.94 -10.61
C ASP A 81 -1.38 -1.28 -11.59
N TYR A 82 -1.57 -2.55 -11.93
CA TYR A 82 -2.62 -2.96 -12.87
C TYR A 82 -4.03 -2.84 -12.31
N PHE A 83 -4.20 -2.86 -10.99
CA PHE A 83 -5.45 -2.47 -10.36
C PHE A 83 -5.83 -1.03 -10.77
N GLY A 84 -4.94 -0.07 -10.53
CA GLY A 84 -5.21 1.34 -10.84
C GLY A 84 -5.41 1.61 -12.33
N ARG A 85 -4.60 1.00 -13.21
CA ARG A 85 -4.77 1.07 -14.67
C ARG A 85 -6.12 0.54 -15.12
N THR A 86 -6.56 -0.57 -14.55
CA THR A 86 -7.86 -1.17 -14.87
C THR A 86 -9.00 -0.29 -14.38
N MET A 87 -8.87 0.28 -13.18
CA MET A 87 -9.86 1.20 -12.63
C MET A 87 -10.06 2.42 -13.52
N VAL A 88 -9.02 3.17 -13.87
CA VAL A 88 -9.15 4.37 -14.71
C VAL A 88 -9.69 4.07 -16.10
N LYS A 89 -9.42 2.88 -16.63
CA LYS A 89 -9.95 2.43 -17.94
C LYS A 89 -11.46 2.21 -17.92
N ASN A 90 -12.04 1.86 -16.77
CA ASN A 90 -13.44 1.48 -16.64
C ASN A 90 -14.27 2.49 -15.84
N LEU A 91 -13.68 3.56 -15.33
CA LEU A 91 -14.36 4.65 -14.65
C LEU A 91 -14.59 5.83 -15.59
N PRO A 92 -15.55 6.73 -15.29
CA PRO A 92 -15.76 7.96 -16.04
C PRO A 92 -14.47 8.80 -16.20
N ASP A 93 -14.38 9.58 -17.27
CA ASP A 93 -13.15 10.33 -17.62
C ASP A 93 -12.79 11.42 -16.60
N ASP A 94 -13.73 11.88 -15.79
CA ASP A 94 -13.54 12.86 -14.73
C ASP A 94 -13.12 12.21 -13.39
N VAL A 95 -13.06 10.86 -13.33
CA VAL A 95 -12.61 10.13 -12.13
C VAL A 95 -11.13 9.84 -12.22
N ARG A 96 -10.41 10.20 -11.15
CA ARG A 96 -9.00 9.84 -10.93
C ARG A 96 -8.89 8.68 -9.94
N VAL A 97 -7.83 7.91 -10.04
CA VAL A 97 -7.53 6.81 -9.10
C VAL A 97 -6.16 7.03 -8.49
N GLY A 98 -6.08 6.98 -7.17
CA GLY A 98 -4.83 7.05 -6.42
C GLY A 98 -4.57 5.78 -5.63
N VAL A 99 -3.31 5.38 -5.52
CA VAL A 99 -2.88 4.33 -4.60
C VAL A 99 -1.88 4.89 -3.59
N ILE A 100 -2.02 4.45 -2.35
CA ILE A 100 -1.09 4.72 -1.25
C ILE A 100 -0.59 3.36 -0.79
N ASP A 101 0.62 2.99 -1.17
CA ASP A 101 1.12 1.62 -1.02
C ASP A 101 2.30 1.58 -0.05
N VAL A 102 2.10 0.88 1.07
CA VAL A 102 3.11 0.57 2.07
C VAL A 102 3.22 -0.94 2.17
N ALA A 103 4.23 -1.51 1.53
CA ALA A 103 4.44 -2.94 1.53
C ALA A 103 5.92 -3.28 1.77
N ILE A 104 6.15 -4.42 2.43
CA ILE A 104 7.48 -4.87 2.83
C ILE A 104 7.65 -6.34 2.43
N GLY A 105 8.53 -6.62 1.48
CA GLY A 105 8.88 -7.98 1.08
C GLY A 105 9.35 -8.81 2.27
N GLY A 106 8.85 -10.04 2.39
CA GLY A 106 9.23 -10.97 3.46
C GLY A 106 8.56 -10.73 4.81
N THR A 107 7.83 -9.63 5.01
CA THR A 107 7.22 -9.35 6.32
C THR A 107 6.08 -10.30 6.66
N LYS A 108 5.95 -10.62 7.93
CA LYS A 108 4.72 -11.15 8.52
C LYS A 108 3.73 -10.02 8.77
N LEU A 109 2.47 -10.39 9.00
CA LEU A 109 1.38 -9.43 9.27
C LEU A 109 1.59 -8.68 10.60
N GLU A 110 2.31 -9.29 11.56
CA GLU A 110 2.76 -8.66 12.81
C GLU A 110 3.56 -7.38 12.58
N GLY A 111 4.22 -7.24 11.41
CA GLY A 111 4.91 -6.02 11.02
C GLY A 111 3.98 -4.82 10.77
N PHE A 112 2.67 -5.05 10.59
CA PHE A 112 1.65 -4.01 10.47
C PHE A 112 0.76 -3.86 11.71
N MET A 113 1.09 -4.55 12.80
CA MET A 113 0.34 -4.47 14.06
C MET A 113 1.10 -3.57 15.04
N GLN A 114 0.50 -2.44 15.43
CA GLN A 114 1.14 -1.44 16.30
C GLN A 114 1.60 -2.01 17.65
N ASP A 115 0.86 -2.99 18.19
CA ASP A 115 1.18 -3.66 19.44
C ASP A 115 2.25 -4.75 19.31
N LYS A 116 2.68 -5.10 18.09
CA LYS A 116 3.62 -6.21 17.82
C LYS A 116 4.85 -5.81 17.01
N VAL A 117 4.78 -4.75 16.23
CA VAL A 117 5.83 -4.41 15.26
C VAL A 117 7.20 -4.23 15.92
N GLY A 118 7.26 -3.63 17.11
CA GLY A 118 8.50 -3.43 17.85
C GLY A 118 9.18 -4.75 18.23
N ASP A 119 8.42 -5.66 18.83
CA ASP A 119 8.90 -7.00 19.21
C ASP A 119 9.23 -7.84 17.98
N TYR A 120 8.44 -7.71 16.91
CA TYR A 120 8.70 -8.40 15.66
C TYR A 120 10.04 -7.98 15.05
N ILE A 121 10.34 -6.68 14.96
CA ILE A 121 11.63 -6.19 14.48
C ILE A 121 12.76 -6.62 15.42
N ALA A 122 12.56 -6.53 16.74
CA ALA A 122 13.56 -6.94 17.73
C ALA A 122 13.88 -8.45 17.68
N SER A 123 12.97 -9.27 17.18
CA SER A 123 13.17 -10.73 17.04
C SER A 123 14.00 -11.11 15.80
N MET A 124 14.23 -10.18 14.87
CA MET A 124 14.98 -10.43 13.65
C MET A 124 16.48 -10.60 13.94
N ASN A 125 17.12 -11.52 13.22
CA ASN A 125 18.55 -11.70 13.30
C ASN A 125 19.28 -10.72 12.36
N PRO A 126 20.01 -9.71 12.89
CA PRO A 126 20.66 -8.70 12.05
C PRO A 126 21.80 -9.24 11.18
N LYS A 127 22.22 -10.51 11.35
CA LYS A 127 23.21 -11.13 10.47
C LYS A 127 22.61 -11.75 9.21
N THR A 128 21.33 -12.07 9.21
CA THR A 128 20.64 -12.76 8.10
C THR A 128 19.44 -12.01 7.59
N GLU A 129 18.88 -11.06 8.38
CA GLU A 129 17.65 -10.33 8.10
C GLU A 129 17.86 -8.80 8.13
N ASP A 130 19.10 -8.32 8.01
CA ASP A 130 19.40 -6.88 8.02
C ASP A 130 18.72 -6.15 6.86
N TRP A 131 18.52 -6.82 5.74
CA TRP A 131 17.76 -6.30 4.60
C TRP A 131 16.30 -6.01 4.98
N LEU A 132 15.66 -6.90 5.75
CA LEU A 132 14.28 -6.74 6.20
C LEU A 132 14.19 -5.62 7.26
N ILE A 133 15.13 -5.58 8.20
CA ILE A 133 15.27 -4.50 9.17
C ILE A 133 15.42 -3.15 8.45
N GLY A 134 16.24 -3.09 7.38
CA GLY A 134 16.40 -1.91 6.55
C GLY A 134 15.11 -1.47 5.86
N TYR A 135 14.26 -2.41 5.44
CA TYR A 135 12.95 -2.08 4.86
C TYR A 135 12.00 -1.48 5.90
N PHE A 136 11.98 -2.02 7.13
CA PHE A 136 11.21 -1.41 8.22
C PHE A 136 11.72 0.00 8.54
N ALA A 137 13.03 0.21 8.58
CA ALA A 137 13.63 1.52 8.84
C ALA A 137 13.21 2.58 7.81
N ALA A 138 13.03 2.22 6.53
CA ALA A 138 12.53 3.13 5.50
C ALA A 138 11.14 3.68 5.82
N TYR A 139 10.32 2.93 6.55
CA TYR A 139 8.99 3.33 7.01
C TYR A 139 8.97 3.83 8.48
N GLY A 140 10.15 4.17 9.04
CA GLY A 140 10.26 4.64 10.43
C GLY A 140 10.04 3.56 11.47
N ASN A 141 10.24 2.29 11.11
CA ASN A 141 9.99 1.08 11.92
C ASN A 141 8.52 0.88 12.32
N ASP A 142 7.60 1.60 11.66
CA ASP A 142 6.15 1.44 11.84
C ASP A 142 5.44 1.65 10.50
N PRO A 143 5.35 0.61 9.66
CA PRO A 143 4.71 0.72 8.35
C PRO A 143 3.20 0.97 8.44
N TYR A 144 2.54 0.52 9.51
CA TYR A 144 1.13 0.85 9.74
C TYR A 144 0.95 2.36 9.96
N GLN A 145 1.73 2.96 10.86
CA GLN A 145 1.65 4.40 11.10
C GLN A 145 2.01 5.19 9.83
N ARG A 146 2.99 4.73 9.05
CA ARG A 146 3.31 5.32 7.75
C ARG A 146 2.11 5.30 6.81
N LEU A 147 1.40 4.18 6.72
CA LEU A 147 0.19 4.09 5.90
C LEU A 147 -0.89 5.08 6.36
N VAL A 148 -1.12 5.18 7.67
CA VAL A 148 -2.07 6.12 8.27
C VAL A 148 -1.68 7.57 7.98
N ASP A 149 -0.42 7.94 8.13
CA ASP A 149 0.06 9.30 7.90
C ASP A 149 -0.09 9.70 6.42
N MET A 150 0.27 8.81 5.49
CA MET A 150 0.10 9.04 4.06
C MET A 150 -1.37 9.06 3.66
N ALA A 151 -2.21 8.22 4.26
CA ALA A 151 -3.65 8.23 4.05
C ALA A 151 -4.29 9.58 4.49
N LYS A 152 -3.85 10.15 5.61
CA LYS A 152 -4.30 11.49 6.05
C LYS A 152 -3.89 12.60 5.08
N ILE A 153 -2.72 12.49 4.44
CA ILE A 153 -2.33 13.39 3.34
C ILE A 153 -3.27 13.15 2.14
N GLY A 154 -3.50 11.88 1.78
CA GLY A 154 -4.40 11.53 0.69
C GLY A 154 -5.82 12.06 0.87
N GLN A 155 -6.38 12.01 2.08
CA GLN A 155 -7.70 12.54 2.43
C GLN A 155 -7.84 14.06 2.22
N GLN A 156 -6.73 14.79 2.09
CA GLN A 156 -6.76 16.20 1.73
C GLN A 156 -6.98 16.42 0.23
N SER A 157 -6.76 15.40 -0.58
CA SER A 157 -6.83 15.45 -2.04
C SER A 157 -8.04 14.71 -2.60
N GLY A 158 -8.48 13.63 -1.97
CA GLY A 158 -9.54 12.75 -2.49
C GLY A 158 -10.23 11.93 -1.42
N VAL A 159 -10.96 10.90 -1.86
CA VAL A 159 -11.80 10.04 -1.01
C VAL A 159 -11.25 8.62 -0.99
N ILE A 160 -10.98 8.07 0.20
CA ILE A 160 -10.58 6.66 0.35
C ILE A 160 -11.78 5.77 0.03
N LYS A 161 -11.61 4.85 -0.92
CA LYS A 161 -12.67 3.97 -1.47
C LYS A 161 -12.45 2.49 -1.22
N GLY A 162 -11.30 2.09 -0.70
CA GLY A 162 -11.02 0.70 -0.40
C GLY A 162 -9.63 0.46 0.14
N VAL A 163 -9.43 -0.74 0.63
CA VAL A 163 -8.14 -1.24 1.11
C VAL A 163 -7.80 -2.51 0.32
N LEU A 164 -6.59 -2.57 -0.21
CA LEU A 164 -6.05 -3.73 -0.92
C LEU A 164 -4.99 -4.39 -0.06
N LEU A 165 -5.14 -5.68 0.18
CA LEU A 165 -4.18 -6.48 0.94
C LEU A 165 -3.66 -7.63 0.07
N HIS A 166 -2.34 -7.76 -0.02
CA HIS A 166 -1.74 -8.98 -0.55
C HIS A 166 -0.60 -9.45 0.38
N GLN A 167 -0.96 -10.34 1.31
CA GLN A 167 -0.06 -10.90 2.32
C GLN A 167 -0.53 -12.32 2.67
N GLY A 168 0.39 -13.18 3.07
CA GLY A 168 0.07 -14.55 3.50
C GLY A 168 1.26 -15.51 3.42
N CYS A 169 2.19 -15.34 2.46
CA CYS A 169 3.34 -16.24 2.31
C CYS A 169 4.20 -16.32 3.59
N SER A 170 4.40 -15.20 4.28
CA SER A 170 5.18 -15.17 5.53
C SER A 170 4.37 -15.63 6.76
N ASN A 171 3.05 -15.74 6.65
CA ASN A 171 2.14 -16.30 7.65
C ASN A 171 1.46 -17.59 7.13
N CYS A 172 2.12 -18.34 6.25
CA CYS A 172 1.53 -19.50 5.55
C CYS A 172 0.88 -20.48 6.54
N GLY A 173 -0.44 -20.67 6.40
CA GLY A 173 -1.22 -21.57 7.24
C GLY A 173 -1.49 -21.08 8.68
N ASP A 174 -1.19 -19.84 9.01
CA ASP A 174 -1.49 -19.27 10.33
C ASP A 174 -3.01 -19.07 10.50
N PRO A 175 -3.67 -19.80 11.41
CA PRO A 175 -5.11 -19.68 11.61
C PRO A 175 -5.52 -18.35 12.27
N LYS A 176 -4.58 -17.56 12.79
CA LYS A 176 -4.82 -16.24 13.39
C LYS A 176 -4.77 -15.12 12.35
N TRP A 177 -4.37 -15.42 11.14
CA TRP A 177 -4.20 -14.42 10.08
C TRP A 177 -5.50 -13.59 9.84
N PRO A 178 -6.71 -14.19 9.74
CA PRO A 178 -7.93 -13.40 9.53
C PRO A 178 -8.22 -12.41 10.67
N ASP A 179 -7.98 -12.82 11.94
CA ASP A 179 -8.18 -11.95 13.10
C ASP A 179 -7.18 -10.78 13.09
N MET A 180 -5.92 -11.04 12.69
CA MET A 180 -4.90 -9.99 12.55
C MET A 180 -5.26 -9.01 11.43
N VAL A 181 -5.73 -9.50 10.28
CA VAL A 181 -6.21 -8.65 9.18
C VAL A 181 -7.37 -7.79 9.65
N LYS A 182 -8.34 -8.40 10.31
CA LYS A 182 -9.49 -7.67 10.86
C LYS A 182 -9.06 -6.58 11.83
N GLN A 183 -8.13 -6.86 12.73
CA GLN A 183 -7.62 -5.87 13.68
C GLN A 183 -6.95 -4.70 12.98
N ILE A 184 -6.08 -4.95 11.99
CA ILE A 184 -5.42 -3.89 11.21
C ILE A 184 -6.46 -3.05 10.47
N TYR A 185 -7.44 -3.69 9.84
CA TYR A 185 -8.50 -3.02 9.11
C TYR A 185 -9.38 -2.16 10.01
N ASP A 186 -9.83 -2.69 11.16
CA ASP A 186 -10.64 -1.93 12.14
C ASP A 186 -9.87 -0.70 12.65
N ASN A 187 -8.55 -0.86 12.90
CA ASN A 187 -7.70 0.25 13.31
C ASN A 187 -7.60 1.31 12.20
N LEU A 188 -7.40 0.91 10.93
CA LEU A 188 -7.37 1.85 9.79
C LEU A 188 -8.68 2.64 9.68
N LEU A 189 -9.83 1.98 9.82
CA LEU A 189 -11.13 2.66 9.82
C LEU A 189 -11.24 3.69 10.95
N ALA A 190 -10.81 3.31 12.16
CA ALA A 190 -10.86 4.19 13.32
C ALA A 190 -9.90 5.39 13.18
N ASP A 191 -8.62 5.15 12.83
CA ASP A 191 -7.57 6.18 12.76
C ASP A 191 -7.80 7.20 11.64
N LEU A 192 -8.53 6.78 10.58
CA LEU A 192 -8.85 7.60 9.42
C LEU A 192 -10.29 8.12 9.41
N ASN A 193 -11.07 7.80 10.46
CA ASN A 193 -12.49 8.14 10.57
C ASN A 193 -13.30 7.69 9.34
N LEU A 194 -13.13 6.42 8.97
CA LEU A 194 -13.79 5.77 7.83
C LEU A 194 -14.86 4.79 8.30
N LYS A 195 -15.76 4.43 7.40
CA LYS A 195 -16.81 3.43 7.65
C LYS A 195 -16.59 2.21 6.76
N ALA A 196 -16.76 1.01 7.32
CA ALA A 196 -16.58 -0.24 6.60
C ALA A 196 -17.50 -0.37 5.37
N GLU A 197 -18.70 0.20 5.44
CA GLU A 197 -19.67 0.21 4.33
C GLU A 197 -19.20 0.99 3.10
N ASP A 198 -18.32 2.01 3.31
CA ASP A 198 -17.80 2.89 2.28
C ASP A 198 -16.41 2.47 1.77
N VAL A 199 -15.68 1.68 2.56
CA VAL A 199 -14.26 1.37 2.32
C VAL A 199 -13.99 -0.13 2.51
N PRO A 200 -14.46 -0.99 1.58
CA PRO A 200 -14.25 -2.43 1.69
C PRO A 200 -12.76 -2.80 1.62
N LEU A 201 -12.40 -3.91 2.29
CA LEU A 201 -11.09 -4.54 2.18
C LEU A 201 -11.17 -5.70 1.17
N PHE A 202 -10.21 -5.73 0.25
CA PHE A 202 -10.01 -6.80 -0.72
C PHE A 202 -8.69 -7.51 -0.41
N ALA A 203 -8.75 -8.76 0.02
CA ALA A 203 -7.58 -9.60 0.21
C ALA A 203 -7.35 -10.47 -1.03
N GLY A 204 -6.12 -10.44 -1.56
CA GLY A 204 -5.75 -11.26 -2.72
C GLY A 204 -5.31 -12.66 -2.28
N GLU A 205 -5.84 -13.69 -2.92
CA GLU A 205 -5.39 -15.06 -2.77
C GLU A 205 -3.93 -15.23 -3.22
N LEU A 206 -3.23 -16.18 -2.61
CA LEU A 206 -1.90 -16.59 -3.04
C LEU A 206 -1.98 -17.51 -4.26
N GLU A 207 -0.87 -17.63 -4.97
CA GLU A 207 -0.77 -18.50 -6.14
C GLU A 207 -1.18 -19.95 -5.81
N TYR A 208 -2.02 -20.54 -6.66
CA TYR A 208 -2.54 -21.89 -6.47
C TYR A 208 -1.45 -22.96 -6.67
N ALA A 209 -1.60 -24.10 -5.99
CA ALA A 209 -0.64 -25.19 -6.03
C ALA A 209 -0.37 -25.73 -7.45
N ASN A 210 -1.37 -25.78 -8.31
CA ASN A 210 -1.25 -26.21 -9.70
C ASN A 210 -0.52 -25.22 -10.61
N MET A 211 -0.26 -24.01 -10.10
CA MET A 211 0.52 -22.95 -10.75
C MET A 211 1.93 -22.82 -10.12
N GLY A 212 2.24 -23.62 -9.12
CA GLY A 212 3.55 -23.61 -8.45
C GLY A 212 3.54 -22.92 -7.08
N GLY A 213 2.40 -22.48 -6.60
CA GLY A 213 2.25 -21.78 -5.33
C GLY A 213 2.57 -22.64 -4.11
N GLY A 214 3.67 -22.31 -3.41
CA GLY A 214 4.12 -23.05 -2.24
C GLY A 214 3.26 -22.85 -0.98
N CYS A 215 2.48 -21.77 -0.94
CA CYS A 215 1.60 -21.43 0.20
C CYS A 215 0.12 -21.38 -0.17
N SER A 216 -0.29 -22.10 -1.19
CA SER A 216 -1.68 -22.15 -1.68
C SER A 216 -2.69 -22.58 -0.61
N SER A 217 -2.27 -23.38 0.39
CA SER A 217 -3.11 -23.78 1.53
C SER A 217 -3.51 -22.60 2.41
N HIS A 218 -2.84 -21.45 2.31
CA HIS A 218 -3.22 -20.23 3.04
C HIS A 218 -4.53 -19.62 2.52
N ASN A 219 -4.91 -19.90 1.26
CA ASN A 219 -6.12 -19.34 0.64
C ASN A 219 -7.42 -19.71 1.37
N VAL A 220 -7.40 -20.73 2.24
CA VAL A 220 -8.55 -21.02 3.12
C VAL A 220 -8.72 -19.98 4.24
N GLN A 221 -7.71 -19.12 4.47
CA GLN A 221 -7.76 -18.03 5.45
C GLN A 221 -8.20 -16.70 4.82
N VAL A 222 -7.97 -16.54 3.51
CA VAL A 222 -8.35 -15.36 2.72
C VAL A 222 -9.84 -15.39 2.42
#